data_c4fbc285c20c8f3ce78a99a5b39c203e
#
_entry.id   c4fbc285c20c8f3ce78a99a5b39c203e
#
_cell.length_a   1.000
_cell.length_b   1.000
_cell.length_c   1.000
_cell.angle_alpha   90.00
_cell.angle_beta   90.00
_cell.angle_gamma   90.00
#
_symmetry.space_group_name_H-M   'P 1'
#
loop_
_entity.id
_entity.type
_entity.pdbx_description
1 polymer ?
#
loop_
_entity_poly.entity_id
_entity_poly.type
_entity_poly.pdbx_seq_one_letter_code
_entity_poly.pdbx_strand_id
1 'polypeptide(L)'
;MKPKITLTITGLIGLVFSLVMFVAPEFVTREQFPNAEGQGFTDLVTVRYAIASLIMALVIITYHLRNIEGQAFQAHVMRGYTLAFSVVCITTLILQILGKISAAPPIVGTGIVAILSFFSWRSLAKDSDQN
;
A
#
# COMPACT_ATOMS: atom_id res chain seq x y z
N MET A 1 3.65 -17.73 6.26
CA MET A 1 2.26 -17.21 6.33
C MET A 1 1.60 -17.46 4.97
N LYS A 2 0.32 -17.87 4.94
CA LYS A 2 -0.35 -18.19 3.66
C LYS A 2 -0.55 -16.93 2.80
N PRO A 3 -0.12 -16.91 1.51
CA PRO A 3 -0.24 -15.74 0.62
C PRO A 3 -1.64 -15.16 0.54
N LYS A 4 -2.66 -16.02 0.55
CA LYS A 4 -4.08 -15.61 0.53
C LYS A 4 -4.44 -14.67 1.70
N ILE A 5 -3.92 -14.94 2.91
CA ILE A 5 -4.17 -14.11 4.09
C ILE A 5 -3.47 -12.76 3.91
N THR A 6 -2.20 -12.76 3.47
CA THR A 6 -1.45 -11.52 3.22
C THR A 6 -2.17 -10.64 2.20
N LEU A 7 -2.59 -11.21 1.06
CA LEU A 7 -3.30 -10.45 0.03
C LEU A 7 -4.66 -9.94 0.52
N THR A 8 -5.37 -10.71 1.38
CA THR A 8 -6.63 -10.24 1.97
C THR A 8 -6.39 -9.03 2.89
N ILE A 9 -5.38 -9.08 3.76
CA ILE A 9 -5.04 -7.97 4.66
C ILE A 9 -4.59 -6.75 3.84
N THR A 10 -3.75 -6.95 2.84
CA THR A 10 -3.30 -5.88 1.92
C THR A 10 -4.48 -5.22 1.22
N GLY A 11 -5.41 -6.02 0.70
CA GLY A 11 -6.63 -5.52 0.05
C GLY A 11 -7.50 -4.71 1.01
N LEU A 12 -7.68 -5.16 2.25
CA LEU A 12 -8.45 -4.43 3.26
C LEU A 12 -7.80 -3.10 3.63
N ILE A 13 -6.49 -3.07 3.86
CA ILE A 13 -5.75 -1.84 4.14
C ILE A 13 -5.93 -0.86 2.96
N GLY A 14 -5.69 -1.31 1.73
CA GLY A 14 -5.86 -0.47 0.54
C GLY A 14 -7.28 0.04 0.36
N LEU A 15 -8.30 -0.81 0.60
CA LEU A 15 -9.70 -0.43 0.53
C LEU A 15 -10.03 0.69 1.50
N VAL A 16 -9.63 0.57 2.77
CA VAL A 16 -9.85 1.60 3.79
C VAL A 16 -9.18 2.91 3.38
N PHE A 17 -7.91 2.89 2.96
CA PHE A 17 -7.20 4.08 2.50
C PHE A 17 -7.87 4.74 1.30
N SER A 18 -8.28 3.95 0.30
CA SER A 18 -8.97 4.47 -0.88
C SER A 18 -10.31 5.11 -0.52
N LEU A 19 -11.13 4.45 0.30
CA LEU A 19 -12.43 4.98 0.72
C LEU A 19 -12.29 6.28 1.53
N VAL A 20 -11.34 6.35 2.46
CA VAL A 20 -11.08 7.57 3.24
C VAL A 20 -10.67 8.73 2.32
N MET A 21 -9.83 8.48 1.31
CA MET A 21 -9.45 9.51 0.34
C MET A 21 -10.59 9.94 -0.57
N PHE A 22 -11.56 9.05 -0.89
CA PHE A 22 -12.75 9.42 -1.66
C PHE A 22 -13.77 10.22 -0.84
N VAL A 23 -14.01 9.81 0.42
CA VAL A 23 -15.06 10.39 1.25
C VAL A 23 -14.62 11.68 1.95
N ALA A 24 -13.34 11.73 2.36
CA ALA A 24 -12.79 12.84 3.13
C ALA A 24 -11.42 13.32 2.58
N PRO A 25 -11.33 13.71 1.28
CA PRO A 25 -10.05 14.08 0.67
C PRO A 25 -9.44 15.34 1.31
N GLU A 26 -10.26 16.30 1.72
CA GLU A 26 -9.79 17.51 2.39
C GLU A 26 -9.15 17.21 3.74
N PHE A 27 -9.76 16.34 4.53
CA PHE A 27 -9.21 15.91 5.82
C PHE A 27 -7.82 15.27 5.63
N VAL A 28 -7.72 14.30 4.69
CA VAL A 28 -6.44 13.64 4.39
C VAL A 28 -5.39 14.64 3.89
N THR A 29 -5.81 15.63 3.10
CA THR A 29 -4.89 16.65 2.58
C THR A 29 -4.39 17.55 3.70
N ARG A 30 -5.24 18.01 4.61
CA ARG A 30 -4.84 18.83 5.75
C ARG A 30 -3.88 18.09 6.69
N GLU A 31 -4.14 16.82 6.96
CA GLU A 31 -3.26 16.00 7.80
C GLU A 31 -1.85 15.84 7.20
N GLN A 32 -1.77 15.68 5.87
CA GLN A 32 -0.48 15.46 5.21
C GLN A 32 0.25 16.75 4.82
N PHE A 33 -0.49 17.82 4.55
CA PHE A 33 0.03 19.11 4.12
C PHE A 33 -0.61 20.24 4.95
N PRO A 34 -0.26 20.37 6.25
CA PRO A 34 -0.93 21.30 7.14
C PRO A 34 -0.75 22.78 6.75
N ASN A 35 0.28 23.09 5.98
CA ASN A 35 0.60 24.45 5.53
C ASN A 35 0.10 24.77 4.10
N ALA A 36 -0.64 23.85 3.47
CA ALA A 36 -1.18 24.10 2.15
C ALA A 36 -2.43 24.99 2.21
N GLU A 37 -2.45 26.04 1.40
CA GLU A 37 -3.54 27.02 1.36
C GLU A 37 -3.92 27.38 -0.08
N GLY A 38 -5.11 28.00 -0.23
CA GLY A 38 -5.60 28.54 -1.50
C GLY A 38 -5.68 27.51 -2.63
N GLN A 39 -5.23 27.88 -3.82
CA GLN A 39 -5.27 27.03 -5.01
C GLN A 39 -4.44 25.75 -4.83
N GLY A 40 -3.28 25.85 -4.17
CA GLY A 40 -2.43 24.68 -3.91
C GLY A 40 -3.13 23.60 -3.08
N PHE A 41 -3.92 24.00 -2.08
CA PHE A 41 -4.75 23.07 -1.31
C PHE A 41 -5.81 22.38 -2.18
N THR A 42 -6.52 23.17 -3.01
CA THR A 42 -7.54 22.65 -3.92
C THR A 42 -6.98 21.65 -4.92
N ASP A 43 -5.79 21.94 -5.48
CA ASP A 43 -5.11 21.05 -6.41
C ASP A 43 -4.71 19.73 -5.74
N LEU A 44 -4.19 19.80 -4.49
CA LEU A 44 -3.85 18.61 -3.70
C LEU A 44 -5.09 17.76 -3.39
N VAL A 45 -6.22 18.37 -3.05
CA VAL A 45 -7.51 17.66 -2.86
C VAL A 45 -7.93 16.95 -4.13
N THR A 46 -7.80 17.61 -5.29
CA THR A 46 -8.11 16.99 -6.59
C THR A 46 -7.21 15.78 -6.88
N VAL A 47 -5.91 15.88 -6.60
CA VAL A 47 -4.96 14.78 -6.76
C VAL A 47 -5.30 13.58 -5.85
N ARG A 48 -5.94 13.80 -4.69
CA ARG A 48 -6.39 12.70 -3.82
C ARG A 48 -7.36 11.76 -4.50
N TYR A 49 -8.27 12.26 -5.32
CA TYR A 49 -9.19 11.40 -6.07
C TYR A 49 -8.45 10.49 -7.05
N ALA A 50 -7.42 11.01 -7.74
CA ALA A 50 -6.59 10.20 -8.62
C ALA A 50 -5.81 9.12 -7.85
N ILE A 51 -5.21 9.48 -6.71
CA ILE A 51 -4.49 8.53 -5.84
C ILE A 51 -5.46 7.47 -5.30
N ALA A 52 -6.65 7.88 -4.84
CA ALA A 52 -7.69 6.96 -4.35
C ALA A 52 -8.09 5.95 -5.43
N SER A 53 -8.26 6.41 -6.69
CA SER A 53 -8.58 5.55 -7.83
C SER A 53 -7.48 4.53 -8.12
N LEU A 54 -6.21 4.94 -8.06
CA LEU A 54 -5.06 4.05 -8.26
C LEU A 54 -4.97 2.99 -7.15
N ILE A 55 -5.18 3.40 -5.89
CA ILE A 55 -5.21 2.46 -4.76
C ILE A 55 -6.38 1.48 -4.93
N MET A 56 -7.56 1.95 -5.33
CA MET A 56 -8.71 1.07 -5.59
C MET A 56 -8.43 0.07 -6.71
N ALA A 57 -7.78 0.48 -7.79
CA ALA A 57 -7.35 -0.43 -8.85
C ALA A 57 -6.41 -1.52 -8.32
N LEU A 58 -5.43 -1.16 -7.47
CA LEU A 58 -4.55 -2.11 -6.79
C LEU A 58 -5.33 -3.06 -5.87
N VAL A 59 -6.36 -2.59 -5.17
CA VAL A 59 -7.25 -3.43 -4.33
C VAL A 59 -7.95 -4.47 -5.18
N ILE A 60 -8.51 -4.08 -6.33
CA ILE A 60 -9.19 -4.99 -7.26
C ILE A 60 -8.22 -6.05 -7.78
N ILE A 61 -7.03 -5.65 -8.23
CA ILE A 61 -5.99 -6.57 -8.68
C ILE A 61 -5.60 -7.54 -7.56
N THR A 62 -5.37 -7.03 -6.36
CA THR A 62 -5.01 -7.82 -5.17
C THR A 62 -6.08 -8.86 -4.84
N TYR A 63 -7.37 -8.49 -4.98
CA TYR A 63 -8.48 -9.40 -4.76
C TYR A 63 -8.47 -10.57 -5.75
N HIS A 64 -8.19 -10.33 -7.02
CA HIS A 64 -8.09 -11.37 -8.03
C HIS A 64 -6.84 -12.24 -7.85
N LEU A 65 -5.69 -11.65 -7.55
CA LEU A 65 -4.43 -12.36 -7.32
C LEU A 65 -4.50 -13.35 -6.15
N ARG A 66 -5.33 -13.12 -5.14
CA ARG A 66 -5.43 -14.03 -3.98
C ARG A 66 -5.98 -15.42 -4.31
N ASN A 67 -6.65 -15.57 -5.45
CA ASN A 67 -7.25 -16.84 -5.88
C ASN A 67 -6.37 -17.60 -6.90
N ILE A 68 -5.20 -17.06 -7.25
CA ILE A 68 -4.29 -17.71 -8.17
C ILE A 68 -3.55 -18.83 -7.44
N GLU A 69 -3.53 -19.99 -8.09
CA GLU A 69 -2.83 -21.19 -7.64
C GLU A 69 -1.42 -21.25 -8.26
N GLY A 70 -0.54 -22.07 -7.66
CA GLY A 70 0.83 -22.24 -8.10
C GLY A 70 1.84 -21.53 -7.17
N GLN A 71 2.63 -22.35 -6.47
CA GLN A 71 3.57 -21.87 -5.44
C GLN A 71 4.61 -20.90 -6.00
N ALA A 72 5.20 -21.20 -7.16
CA ALA A 72 6.19 -20.34 -7.81
C ALA A 72 5.59 -18.97 -8.18
N PHE A 73 4.39 -18.94 -8.70
CA PHE A 73 3.71 -17.70 -9.06
C PHE A 73 3.38 -16.87 -7.81
N GLN A 74 2.84 -17.52 -6.77
CA GLN A 74 2.56 -16.85 -5.49
C GLN A 74 3.84 -16.26 -4.87
N ALA A 75 4.98 -16.95 -4.96
CA ALA A 75 6.27 -16.45 -4.48
C ALA A 75 6.70 -15.18 -5.24
N HIS A 76 6.53 -15.15 -6.57
CA HIS A 76 6.83 -13.96 -7.38
C HIS A 76 5.92 -12.78 -7.03
N VAL A 77 4.62 -13.02 -6.86
CA VAL A 77 3.66 -11.99 -6.43
C VAL A 77 4.06 -11.42 -5.07
N MET A 78 4.33 -12.28 -4.07
CA MET A 78 4.72 -11.82 -2.73
C MET A 78 6.04 -11.04 -2.73
N ARG A 79 7.02 -11.46 -3.55
CA ARG A 79 8.26 -10.70 -3.75
C ARG A 79 8.00 -9.33 -4.35
N GLY A 80 7.14 -9.26 -5.38
CA GLY A 80 6.74 -8.00 -6.00
C GLY A 80 6.09 -7.04 -5.02
N TYR A 81 5.15 -7.53 -4.21
CA TYR A 81 4.51 -6.75 -3.15
C TYR A 81 5.53 -6.26 -2.11
N THR A 82 6.44 -7.12 -1.67
CA THR A 82 7.50 -6.73 -0.73
C THR A 82 8.31 -5.56 -1.28
N LEU A 83 8.80 -5.66 -2.50
CA LEU A 83 9.61 -4.61 -3.13
C LEU A 83 8.81 -3.32 -3.34
N ALA A 84 7.62 -3.40 -3.93
CA ALA A 84 6.79 -2.24 -4.22
C ALA A 84 6.41 -1.47 -2.96
N PHE A 85 5.90 -2.15 -1.93
CA PHE A 85 5.51 -1.50 -0.69
C PHE A 85 6.69 -1.03 0.17
N SER A 86 7.87 -1.67 0.06
CA SER A 86 9.09 -1.15 0.66
C SER A 86 9.53 0.16 0.03
N VAL A 87 9.47 0.29 -1.30
CA VAL A 87 9.77 1.55 -1.99
C VAL A 87 8.83 2.66 -1.54
N VAL A 88 7.52 2.40 -1.50
CA VAL A 88 6.55 3.41 -1.04
C VAL A 88 6.79 3.80 0.42
N CYS A 89 7.02 2.82 1.30
CA CYS A 89 7.28 3.06 2.72
C CYS A 89 8.55 3.90 2.93
N ILE A 90 9.65 3.56 2.26
CA ILE A 90 10.93 4.28 2.36
C ILE A 90 10.78 5.70 1.81
N THR A 91 10.14 5.86 0.65
CA THR A 91 9.94 7.18 0.03
C THR A 91 9.11 8.09 0.95
N THR A 92 7.99 7.60 1.48
CA THR A 92 7.14 8.39 2.38
C THR A 92 7.85 8.71 3.69
N LEU A 93 8.66 7.79 4.22
CA LEU A 93 9.48 8.02 5.41
C LEU A 93 10.53 9.12 5.17
N ILE A 94 11.24 9.09 4.04
CA ILE A 94 12.21 10.13 3.68
C ILE A 94 11.53 11.49 3.57
N LEU A 95 10.38 11.58 2.90
CA LEU A 95 9.63 12.83 2.75
C LEU A 95 9.15 13.38 4.10
N GLN A 96 8.76 12.50 5.03
CA GLN A 96 8.41 12.90 6.38
C GLN A 96 9.62 13.41 7.17
N ILE A 97 10.77 12.73 7.09
CA ILE A 97 12.02 13.18 7.75
C ILE A 97 12.46 14.55 7.22
N LEU A 98 12.29 14.78 5.92
CA LEU A 98 12.59 16.08 5.28
C LEU A 98 11.55 17.17 5.59
N GLY A 99 10.52 16.88 6.38
CA GLY A 99 9.46 17.82 6.73
C GLY A 99 8.56 18.23 5.56
N LYS A 100 8.56 17.46 4.46
CA LYS A 100 7.75 17.77 3.26
C LYS A 100 6.29 17.35 3.41
N ILE A 101 6.04 16.29 4.16
CA ILE A 101 4.70 15.73 4.41
C ILE A 101 4.58 15.23 5.85
N SER A 102 3.36 15.16 6.35
CA SER A 102 3.02 14.39 7.55
C SER A 102 2.35 13.09 7.11
N ALA A 103 3.06 11.96 7.14
CA ALA A 103 2.64 10.73 6.46
C ALA A 103 2.64 9.47 7.35
N ALA A 104 2.42 9.61 8.67
CA ALA A 104 2.45 8.47 9.58
C ALA A 104 1.51 7.31 9.17
N PRO A 105 0.23 7.53 8.81
CA PRO A 105 -0.65 6.43 8.42
C PRO A 105 -0.19 5.69 7.15
N PRO A 106 0.21 6.35 6.05
CA PRO A 106 0.77 5.67 4.88
C PRO A 106 2.02 4.86 5.18
N ILE A 107 2.94 5.37 6.01
CA ILE A 107 4.17 4.68 6.39
C ILE A 107 3.84 3.38 7.13
N VAL A 108 2.95 3.45 8.13
CA VAL A 108 2.54 2.28 8.91
C VAL A 108 1.83 1.25 8.01
N GLY A 109 0.87 1.69 7.21
CA GLY A 109 0.10 0.79 6.32
C GLY A 109 1.00 0.07 5.30
N THR A 110 1.84 0.81 4.59
CA THR A 110 2.75 0.22 3.59
C THR A 110 3.85 -0.63 4.22
N GLY A 111 4.35 -0.25 5.40
CA GLY A 111 5.30 -1.04 6.18
C GLY A 111 4.73 -2.40 6.60
N ILE A 112 3.50 -2.42 7.13
CA ILE A 112 2.81 -3.67 7.46
C ILE A 112 2.69 -4.56 6.24
N VAL A 113 2.23 -4.04 5.11
CA VAL A 113 2.09 -4.83 3.87
C VAL A 113 3.44 -5.38 3.40
N ALA A 114 4.51 -4.57 3.42
CA ALA A 114 5.85 -5.02 3.04
C ALA A 114 6.34 -6.17 3.91
N ILE A 115 6.19 -6.06 5.24
CA ILE A 115 6.61 -7.09 6.21
C ILE A 115 5.81 -8.38 6.02
N LEU A 116 4.48 -8.31 5.93
CA LEU A 116 3.64 -9.48 5.74
C LEU A 116 3.93 -10.19 4.42
N SER A 117 4.16 -9.44 3.35
CA SER A 117 4.52 -9.98 2.04
C SER A 117 5.89 -10.65 2.06
N PHE A 118 6.87 -10.08 2.75
CA PHE A 118 8.19 -10.66 2.94
C PHE A 118 8.13 -12.02 3.66
N PHE A 119 7.40 -12.11 4.77
CA PHE A 119 7.24 -13.38 5.48
C PHE A 119 6.51 -14.43 4.65
N SER A 120 5.50 -14.03 3.89
CA SER A 120 4.80 -14.94 2.97
C SER A 120 5.73 -15.44 1.86
N TRP A 121 6.52 -14.56 1.25
CA TRP A 121 7.50 -14.94 0.26
C TRP A 121 8.55 -15.91 0.81
N ARG A 122 9.16 -15.63 1.98
CA ARG A 122 10.14 -16.52 2.59
C ARG A 122 9.56 -17.90 2.94
N SER A 123 8.31 -17.97 3.37
CA SER A 123 7.64 -19.24 3.64
C SER A 123 7.54 -20.09 2.38
N LEU A 124 7.12 -19.48 1.25
CA LEU A 124 6.99 -20.18 -0.03
C LEU A 124 8.35 -20.62 -0.60
N ALA A 125 9.40 -19.80 -0.46
CA ALA A 125 10.73 -20.14 -0.94
C ALA A 125 11.33 -21.36 -0.21
N LYS A 126 11.11 -21.50 1.10
CA LYS A 126 11.57 -22.66 1.88
C LYS A 126 10.88 -23.97 1.47
N ASP A 127 9.56 -23.89 1.17
CA ASP A 127 8.80 -25.07 0.79
C ASP A 127 9.19 -25.58 -0.61
N SER A 128 9.75 -24.70 -1.48
CA SER A 128 10.24 -25.08 -2.82
C SER A 128 11.61 -25.75 -2.80
N ASP A 129 12.45 -25.52 -1.78
CA ASP A 129 13.77 -26.12 -1.65
C ASP A 129 13.72 -27.53 -1.00
N GLN A 130 12.56 -27.96 -0.52
CA GLN A 130 12.35 -29.26 0.13
C GLN A 130 11.66 -30.32 -0.77
N ASN A 131 11.24 -29.93 -1.98
CA ASN A 131 10.65 -30.82 -2.98
C ASN A 131 11.55 -30.94 -4.22
#